data_21968f45b22eba1a4bfe101a8986aa22
#
_entry.id   21968f45b22eba1a4bfe101a8986aa22
#
_cell.length_a   1.000
_cell.length_b   1.000
_cell.length_c   1.000
_cell.angle_alpha   90.00
_cell.angle_beta   90.00
_cell.angle_gamma   90.00
#
_symmetry.space_group_name_H-M   'P 1'
#
loop_
_entity.id
_entity.type
_entity.pdbx_description
1 polymer ?
#
loop_
_entity_poly.entity_id
_entity_poly.type
_entity_poly.pdbx_seq_one_letter_code
_entity_poly.pdbx_strand_id
1 'polypeptide(L)'
;MHVKPAVGQPRPVGKAIVEHLFGPNESGRIPVVGIVGSQQTTELSQLVAWLLHLSGKRTGLACKDVLYMDQQHLGKTDSRGFEASERLLINRALDAAVFETTPAHILDEGLAYDRCLVGVVTNMPETNAALIEKHDIQTAEQMRTVVRTQIDLVLPEGAAVLNADEEAVTTLAELSDGEVVYYAKAQDNAALMAHLQTGGRGVFCKDGHVTLARGDQETQLFHLDLELIARLLKDGLHISTLLAAVAAAWSLDIAPLLIRAGLKNFGQQNQHVAKDVARMNG
;
A
#
# COMPACT_ATOMS: atom_id res chain seq x y z
N MET A 1 14.51 -27.25 19.85
CA MET A 1 14.02 -26.46 21.00
C MET A 1 13.05 -27.32 21.78
N HIS A 2 13.29 -27.62 23.06
CA HIS A 2 12.38 -28.37 23.91
C HIS A 2 11.69 -27.41 24.87
N VAL A 3 10.41 -27.10 24.64
CA VAL A 3 9.58 -26.34 25.56
C VAL A 3 8.92 -27.33 26.49
N LYS A 4 9.35 -27.43 27.78
CA LYS A 4 8.68 -28.24 28.80
C LYS A 4 7.63 -27.38 29.52
N PRO A 5 6.33 -27.76 29.51
CA PRO A 5 5.34 -27.07 30.32
C PRO A 5 5.67 -27.26 31.80
N ALA A 6 5.47 -26.23 32.60
CA ALA A 6 5.56 -26.34 34.05
C ALA A 6 4.46 -27.29 34.58
N VAL A 7 4.81 -28.14 35.50
CA VAL A 7 3.90 -29.13 36.10
C VAL A 7 2.71 -28.37 36.72
N GLY A 8 1.48 -28.65 36.20
CA GLY A 8 0.23 -28.22 36.82
C GLY A 8 -0.53 -27.09 36.11
N GLN A 9 -0.01 -26.46 35.04
CA GLN A 9 -0.80 -25.55 34.18
C GLN A 9 -0.46 -25.79 32.72
N PRO A 10 -1.46 -25.98 31.83
CA PRO A 10 -1.24 -25.97 30.41
C PRO A 10 -0.92 -24.54 29.98
N ARG A 11 0.35 -24.16 29.97
CA ARG A 11 0.75 -22.96 29.21
C ARG A 11 0.53 -23.27 27.73
N PRO A 12 -0.20 -22.45 27.01
CA PRO A 12 -0.34 -22.63 25.56
C PRO A 12 1.08 -22.64 24.99
N VAL A 13 1.47 -23.75 24.37
CA VAL A 13 2.81 -23.93 23.75
C VAL A 13 3.08 -22.81 22.76
N GLY A 14 2.05 -22.33 22.08
CA GLY A 14 2.11 -21.18 21.17
C GLY A 14 2.60 -19.91 21.84
N LYS A 15 2.11 -19.56 23.05
CA LYS A 15 2.57 -18.38 23.78
C LYS A 15 4.06 -18.46 24.14
N ALA A 16 4.52 -19.61 24.60
CA ALA A 16 5.92 -19.81 24.94
C ALA A 16 6.85 -19.75 23.70
N ILE A 17 6.38 -20.20 22.55
CA ILE A 17 7.10 -20.09 21.28
C ILE A 17 7.19 -18.63 20.85
N VAL A 18 6.08 -17.88 20.89
CA VAL A 18 6.05 -16.47 20.55
C VAL A 18 6.96 -15.65 21.46
N GLU A 19 6.87 -15.82 22.79
CA GLU A 19 7.72 -15.13 23.78
C GLU A 19 9.22 -15.46 23.62
N HIS A 20 9.55 -16.63 23.05
CA HIS A 20 10.93 -16.98 22.74
C HIS A 20 11.42 -16.39 21.41
N LEU A 21 10.53 -16.24 20.44
CA LEU A 21 10.85 -15.74 19.10
C LEU A 21 10.91 -14.22 19.04
N PHE A 22 10.13 -13.56 19.89
CA PHE A 22 10.01 -12.09 19.93
C PHE A 22 10.34 -11.60 21.33
N GLY A 23 11.07 -10.50 21.42
CA GLY A 23 11.38 -9.86 22.69
C GLY A 23 10.12 -9.36 23.42
N PRO A 24 10.21 -9.02 24.71
CA PRO A 24 9.06 -8.68 25.55
C PRO A 24 8.24 -7.47 25.08
N ASN A 25 8.73 -6.68 24.12
CA ASN A 25 8.05 -5.53 23.53
C ASN A 25 7.99 -5.61 21.99
N GLU A 26 8.30 -6.77 21.41
CA GLU A 26 8.20 -6.95 19.97
C GLU A 26 6.84 -7.56 19.62
N SER A 27 6.07 -6.86 18.80
CA SER A 27 4.76 -7.34 18.32
C SER A 27 4.88 -8.51 17.35
N GLY A 28 6.08 -8.74 16.79
CA GLY A 28 6.30 -9.67 15.69
C GLY A 28 5.70 -9.22 14.37
N ARG A 29 5.16 -8.01 14.30
CA ARG A 29 4.54 -7.42 13.12
C ARG A 29 5.54 -6.55 12.36
N ILE A 30 5.48 -6.64 11.05
CA ILE A 30 6.12 -5.69 10.14
C ILE A 30 5.06 -4.73 9.59
N PRO A 31 5.41 -3.49 9.21
CA PRO A 31 4.53 -2.61 8.46
C PRO A 31 4.02 -3.30 7.19
N VAL A 32 2.70 -3.43 7.08
CA VAL A 32 2.02 -3.93 5.89
C VAL A 32 1.28 -2.78 5.24
N VAL A 33 1.43 -2.65 3.92
CA VAL A 33 0.63 -1.77 3.07
C VAL A 33 -0.26 -2.64 2.20
N GLY A 34 -1.56 -2.55 2.38
CA GLY A 34 -2.54 -3.22 1.53
C GLY A 34 -3.16 -2.23 0.54
N ILE A 35 -3.22 -2.61 -0.72
CA ILE A 35 -3.69 -1.76 -1.81
C ILE A 35 -4.79 -2.48 -2.58
N VAL A 36 -5.97 -1.83 -2.69
CA VAL A 36 -7.10 -2.34 -3.46
C VAL A 36 -7.66 -1.27 -4.40
N GLY A 37 -8.15 -1.72 -5.53
CA GLY A 37 -8.75 -0.92 -6.59
C GLY A 37 -8.74 -1.67 -7.91
N SER A 38 -9.06 -0.99 -8.99
CA SER A 38 -9.03 -1.57 -10.35
C SER A 38 -8.11 -0.82 -11.31
N GLN A 39 -7.56 0.32 -10.88
CA GLN A 39 -6.75 1.18 -11.73
C GLN A 39 -5.40 1.45 -11.08
N GLN A 40 -4.31 1.11 -11.80
CA GLN A 40 -2.93 1.43 -11.46
C GLN A 40 -2.45 0.97 -10.08
N THR A 41 -3.09 -0.04 -9.52
CA THR A 41 -2.72 -0.61 -8.22
C THR A 41 -1.35 -1.29 -8.27
N THR A 42 -0.98 -1.86 -9.41
CA THR A 42 0.33 -2.51 -9.63
C THR A 42 1.47 -1.48 -9.60
N GLU A 43 1.35 -0.40 -10.37
CA GLU A 43 2.33 0.69 -10.41
C GLU A 43 2.44 1.39 -9.06
N LEU A 44 1.31 1.58 -8.38
CA LEU A 44 1.27 2.10 -7.02
C LEU A 44 2.02 1.19 -6.05
N SER A 45 1.76 -0.10 -6.09
CA SER A 45 2.40 -1.09 -5.22
C SER A 45 3.92 -1.13 -5.42
N GLN A 46 4.36 -1.09 -6.68
CA GLN A 46 5.79 -1.04 -7.03
C GLN A 46 6.45 0.25 -6.54
N LEU A 47 5.77 1.40 -6.68
CA LEU A 47 6.29 2.69 -6.26
C LEU A 47 6.39 2.78 -4.72
N VAL A 48 5.38 2.30 -3.99
CA VAL A 48 5.40 2.25 -2.51
C VAL A 48 6.51 1.32 -2.02
N ALA A 49 6.65 0.13 -2.61
CA ALA A 49 7.72 -0.81 -2.27
C ALA A 49 9.11 -0.21 -2.53
N TRP A 50 9.28 0.52 -3.63
CA TRP A 50 10.50 1.27 -3.93
C TRP A 50 10.82 2.32 -2.87
N LEU A 51 9.84 3.12 -2.44
CA LEU A 51 10.03 4.14 -1.40
C LEU A 51 10.38 3.52 -0.04
N LEU A 52 9.77 2.39 0.32
CA LEU A 52 10.14 1.62 1.50
C LEU A 52 11.58 1.08 1.41
N HIS A 53 11.96 0.52 0.27
CA HIS A 53 13.34 0.06 0.04
C HIS A 53 14.36 1.20 0.20
N LEU A 54 14.09 2.37 -0.38
CA LEU A 54 14.94 3.57 -0.22
C LEU A 54 15.01 4.05 1.23
N SER A 55 14.00 3.79 2.03
CA SER A 55 14.03 4.09 3.48
C SER A 55 14.87 3.10 4.30
N GLY A 56 15.56 2.17 3.62
CA GLY A 56 16.42 1.16 4.24
C GLY A 56 15.71 -0.10 4.69
N LYS A 57 14.44 -0.31 4.30
CA LYS A 57 13.68 -1.49 4.67
C LYS A 57 13.85 -2.61 3.63
N ARG A 58 14.10 -3.84 4.10
CA ARG A 58 14.00 -5.04 3.26
C ARG A 58 12.51 -5.30 3.01
N THR A 59 12.07 -4.99 1.80
CA THR A 59 10.66 -4.89 1.46
C THR A 59 10.21 -6.09 0.63
N GLY A 60 9.11 -6.72 1.04
CA GLY A 60 8.36 -7.68 0.23
C GLY A 60 7.31 -6.98 -0.63
N LEU A 61 7.12 -7.44 -1.86
CA LEU A 61 6.07 -6.97 -2.77
C LEU A 61 5.39 -8.15 -3.44
N ALA A 62 4.07 -8.23 -3.30
CA ALA A 62 3.24 -9.13 -4.09
C ALA A 62 2.20 -8.30 -4.87
N CYS A 63 2.32 -8.30 -6.20
CA CYS A 63 1.44 -7.57 -7.10
C CYS A 63 1.17 -8.38 -8.36
N LYS A 64 0.38 -7.84 -9.29
CA LYS A 64 -0.02 -8.52 -10.53
C LYS A 64 1.15 -9.08 -11.32
N ASP A 65 2.23 -8.31 -11.43
CA ASP A 65 3.30 -8.62 -12.36
C ASP A 65 4.50 -9.30 -11.70
N VAL A 66 4.58 -9.28 -10.36
CA VAL A 66 5.80 -9.72 -9.68
C VAL A 66 5.56 -10.14 -8.23
N LEU A 67 6.30 -11.17 -7.82
CA LEU A 67 6.60 -11.48 -6.43
C LEU A 67 8.06 -11.12 -6.18
N TYR A 68 8.28 -10.22 -5.24
CA TYR A 68 9.58 -9.61 -4.99
C TYR A 68 9.93 -9.66 -3.50
N MET A 69 11.16 -9.97 -3.18
CA MET A 69 11.67 -9.97 -1.82
C MET A 69 13.01 -9.25 -1.78
N ASP A 70 13.01 -8.07 -1.16
CA ASP A 70 14.14 -7.15 -1.16
C ASP A 70 14.60 -6.82 -2.60
N GLN A 71 15.72 -7.31 -3.07
CA GLN A 71 16.19 -7.10 -4.45
C GLN A 71 16.05 -8.34 -5.34
N GLN A 72 15.37 -9.38 -4.84
CA GLN A 72 15.24 -10.65 -5.53
C GLN A 72 13.84 -10.85 -6.11
N HIS A 73 13.77 -11.07 -7.41
CA HIS A 73 12.55 -11.53 -8.07
C HIS A 73 12.33 -13.00 -7.76
N LEU A 74 11.21 -13.32 -7.10
CA LEU A 74 10.83 -14.69 -6.78
C LEU A 74 9.88 -15.28 -7.84
N GLY A 75 9.23 -14.44 -8.65
CA GLY A 75 8.32 -14.83 -9.71
C GLY A 75 7.90 -13.65 -10.57
N LYS A 76 7.45 -13.92 -11.79
CA LYS A 76 6.88 -12.96 -12.76
C LYS A 76 5.47 -13.38 -13.15
N THR A 77 4.66 -13.72 -12.16
CA THR A 77 3.28 -14.15 -12.34
C THR A 77 2.37 -13.30 -11.45
N ASP A 78 1.09 -13.35 -11.70
CA ASP A 78 0.10 -12.72 -10.82
C ASP A 78 0.27 -13.25 -9.39
N SER A 79 0.64 -12.36 -8.50
CA SER A 79 0.99 -12.66 -7.12
C SER A 79 0.08 -11.92 -6.12
N ARG A 80 -1.13 -11.52 -6.55
CA ARG A 80 -2.11 -10.80 -5.73
C ARG A 80 -2.88 -11.68 -4.75
N GLY A 81 -2.71 -12.99 -4.84
CA GLY A 81 -3.41 -13.97 -4.01
C GLY A 81 -2.80 -14.17 -2.62
N PHE A 82 -3.52 -14.94 -1.81
CA PHE A 82 -3.18 -15.25 -0.42
C PHE A 82 -1.81 -15.92 -0.28
N GLU A 83 -1.54 -16.97 -1.07
CA GLU A 83 -0.30 -17.76 -0.98
C GLU A 83 0.97 -16.93 -1.17
N ALA A 84 0.97 -16.00 -2.15
CA ALA A 84 2.11 -15.13 -2.41
C ALA A 84 2.37 -14.18 -1.24
N SER A 85 1.30 -13.61 -0.66
CA SER A 85 1.37 -12.72 0.49
C SER A 85 1.82 -13.46 1.74
N GLU A 86 1.27 -14.66 2.02
CA GLU A 86 1.66 -15.52 3.13
C GLU A 86 3.15 -15.90 3.03
N ARG A 87 3.61 -16.29 1.83
CA ARG A 87 5.02 -16.61 1.59
C ARG A 87 5.98 -15.49 1.97
N LEU A 88 5.59 -14.24 1.75
CA LEU A 88 6.37 -13.07 2.18
C LEU A 88 6.29 -12.88 3.70
N LEU A 89 5.11 -12.99 4.30
CA LEU A 89 4.90 -12.73 5.72
C LEU A 89 5.58 -13.74 6.65
N ILE A 90 5.75 -14.99 6.24
CA ILE A 90 6.51 -15.98 7.01
C ILE A 90 8.03 -15.75 6.96
N ASN A 91 8.51 -14.86 6.09
CA ASN A 91 9.94 -14.58 5.97
C ASN A 91 10.38 -13.51 6.98
N ARG A 92 11.07 -13.94 8.02
CA ARG A 92 11.59 -13.07 9.09
C ARG A 92 12.66 -12.06 8.65
N ALA A 93 13.17 -12.19 7.43
CA ALA A 93 14.15 -11.24 6.90
C ALA A 93 13.51 -9.94 6.41
N LEU A 94 12.20 -9.88 6.22
CA LEU A 94 11.51 -8.68 5.76
C LEU A 94 11.26 -7.69 6.90
N ASP A 95 11.42 -6.41 6.59
CA ASP A 95 11.15 -5.29 7.49
C ASP A 95 9.84 -4.55 7.13
N ALA A 96 9.29 -4.78 5.93
CA ALA A 96 8.00 -4.25 5.48
C ALA A 96 7.45 -5.09 4.31
N ALA A 97 6.13 -5.02 4.06
CA ALA A 97 5.50 -5.68 2.92
C ALA A 97 4.43 -4.80 2.26
N VAL A 98 4.30 -4.92 0.94
CA VAL A 98 3.27 -4.27 0.12
C VAL A 98 2.50 -5.34 -0.65
N PHE A 99 1.19 -5.31 -0.51
CA PHE A 99 0.28 -6.27 -1.12
C PHE A 99 -0.75 -5.56 -1.98
N GLU A 100 -0.73 -5.85 -3.28
CA GLU A 100 -1.83 -5.54 -4.18
C GLU A 100 -2.87 -6.64 -4.08
N THR A 101 -4.14 -6.27 -4.01
CA THR A 101 -5.25 -7.22 -4.04
C THR A 101 -6.38 -6.73 -4.94
N THR A 102 -7.31 -7.62 -5.26
CA THR A 102 -8.53 -7.30 -6.01
C THR A 102 -9.76 -7.80 -5.27
N PRO A 103 -10.97 -7.30 -5.56
CA PRO A 103 -12.20 -7.85 -4.99
C PRO A 103 -12.33 -9.36 -5.17
N ALA A 104 -11.90 -9.90 -6.31
CA ALA A 104 -11.95 -11.34 -6.56
C ALA A 104 -11.06 -12.11 -5.57
N HIS A 105 -9.81 -11.67 -5.36
CA HIS A 105 -8.91 -12.33 -4.40
C HIS A 105 -9.43 -12.22 -2.95
N ILE A 106 -9.99 -11.06 -2.57
CA ILE A 106 -10.60 -10.90 -1.24
C ILE A 106 -11.73 -11.90 -1.03
N LEU A 107 -12.57 -12.11 -2.05
CA LEU A 107 -13.71 -13.02 -1.97
C LEU A 107 -13.32 -14.50 -2.06
N ASP A 108 -12.29 -14.81 -2.85
CA ASP A 108 -11.85 -16.19 -3.06
C ASP A 108 -11.03 -16.74 -1.90
N GLU A 109 -10.12 -15.93 -1.37
CA GLU A 109 -9.05 -16.41 -0.48
C GLU A 109 -8.93 -15.57 0.79
N GLY A 110 -9.50 -14.36 0.82
CA GLY A 110 -9.29 -13.38 1.88
C GLY A 110 -7.93 -12.68 1.76
N LEU A 111 -7.55 -12.00 2.83
CA LEU A 111 -6.24 -11.33 2.96
C LEU A 111 -5.32 -12.17 3.87
N ALA A 112 -4.04 -12.31 3.51
CA ALA A 112 -3.07 -13.09 4.27
C ALA A 112 -2.60 -12.40 5.56
N TYR A 113 -3.05 -11.19 5.84
CA TYR A 113 -2.76 -10.42 7.04
C TYR A 113 -4.05 -10.03 7.77
N ASP A 114 -3.98 -10.01 9.07
CA ASP A 114 -5.09 -9.65 9.97
C ASP A 114 -5.17 -8.15 10.23
N ARG A 115 -4.06 -7.43 10.08
CA ARG A 115 -3.94 -5.97 10.24
C ARG A 115 -2.90 -5.41 9.31
N CYS A 116 -3.08 -4.15 8.90
CA CYS A 116 -2.11 -3.38 8.11
C CYS A 116 -1.84 -2.02 8.75
N LEU A 117 -0.66 -1.46 8.49
CA LEU A 117 -0.33 -0.11 8.93
C LEU A 117 -0.90 0.93 7.97
N VAL A 118 -0.94 0.63 6.67
CA VAL A 118 -1.55 1.50 5.67
C VAL A 118 -2.48 0.71 4.78
N GLY A 119 -3.75 1.12 4.72
CA GLY A 119 -4.75 0.62 3.78
C GLY A 119 -5.01 1.66 2.68
N VAL A 120 -4.84 1.28 1.42
CA VAL A 120 -5.01 2.20 0.27
C VAL A 120 -6.19 1.73 -0.58
N VAL A 121 -7.12 2.64 -0.87
CA VAL A 121 -8.19 2.43 -1.84
C VAL A 121 -8.10 3.50 -2.93
N THR A 122 -7.83 3.05 -4.18
CA THR A 122 -7.62 3.97 -5.30
C THR A 122 -8.91 4.40 -5.98
N ASN A 123 -9.82 3.47 -6.14
CA ASN A 123 -11.15 3.69 -6.72
C ASN A 123 -12.08 2.55 -6.30
N MET A 124 -13.38 2.74 -6.45
CA MET A 124 -14.35 1.67 -6.27
C MET A 124 -14.42 0.85 -7.57
N PRO A 125 -14.02 -0.43 -7.57
CA PRO A 125 -14.10 -1.27 -8.76
C PRO A 125 -15.56 -1.48 -9.19
N GLU A 126 -15.77 -1.56 -10.49
CA GLU A 126 -17.07 -1.96 -11.04
C GLU A 126 -17.27 -3.48 -10.92
N THR A 127 -18.53 -3.89 -10.83
CA THR A 127 -18.89 -5.31 -10.92
C THR A 127 -18.62 -5.82 -12.33
N ASN A 128 -18.30 -7.10 -12.44
CA ASN A 128 -18.09 -7.76 -13.74
C ASN A 128 -18.75 -9.15 -13.73
N ALA A 129 -18.84 -9.76 -14.92
CA ALA A 129 -19.50 -11.04 -15.09
C ALA A 129 -18.96 -12.14 -14.17
N ALA A 130 -17.64 -12.20 -13.94
CA ALA A 130 -17.03 -13.21 -13.09
C ALA A 130 -17.39 -13.03 -11.62
N LEU A 131 -17.43 -11.78 -11.11
CA LEU A 131 -17.83 -11.47 -9.74
C LEU A 131 -19.33 -11.73 -9.52
N ILE A 132 -20.15 -11.47 -10.53
CA ILE A 132 -21.60 -11.77 -10.49
C ILE A 132 -21.80 -13.28 -10.45
N GLU A 133 -21.20 -14.01 -11.36
CA GLU A 133 -21.39 -15.46 -11.50
C GLU A 133 -20.87 -16.24 -10.29
N LYS A 134 -19.68 -15.88 -9.79
CA LYS A 134 -19.01 -16.65 -8.74
C LYS A 134 -19.41 -16.23 -7.33
N HIS A 135 -19.68 -14.94 -7.11
CA HIS A 135 -19.83 -14.36 -5.78
C HIS A 135 -21.13 -13.56 -5.58
N ASP A 136 -21.98 -13.49 -6.61
CA ASP A 136 -23.24 -12.73 -6.58
C ASP A 136 -23.06 -11.23 -6.25
N ILE A 137 -21.93 -10.64 -6.67
CA ILE A 137 -21.66 -9.20 -6.48
C ILE A 137 -22.28 -8.43 -7.64
N GLN A 138 -23.50 -7.91 -7.44
CA GLN A 138 -24.29 -7.25 -8.48
C GLN A 138 -24.38 -5.72 -8.29
N THR A 139 -24.18 -5.22 -7.08
CA THR A 139 -24.42 -3.82 -6.74
C THR A 139 -23.16 -3.11 -6.24
N ALA A 140 -23.14 -1.78 -6.35
CA ALA A 140 -22.06 -0.96 -5.81
C ALA A 140 -21.93 -1.10 -4.28
N GLU A 141 -23.03 -1.31 -3.55
CA GLU A 141 -23.01 -1.50 -2.10
C GLU A 141 -22.37 -2.84 -1.70
N GLN A 142 -22.64 -3.90 -2.46
CA GLN A 142 -21.97 -5.17 -2.26
C GLN A 142 -20.46 -5.03 -2.55
N MET A 143 -20.08 -4.34 -3.63
CA MET A 143 -18.67 -4.06 -3.95
C MET A 143 -18.02 -3.24 -2.84
N ARG A 144 -18.69 -2.21 -2.32
CA ARG A 144 -18.23 -1.41 -1.18
C ARG A 144 -17.97 -2.31 0.05
N THR A 145 -18.85 -3.27 0.31
CA THR A 145 -18.69 -4.24 1.42
C THR A 145 -17.43 -5.10 1.25
N VAL A 146 -17.06 -5.47 0.02
CA VAL A 146 -15.83 -6.21 -0.25
C VAL A 146 -14.60 -5.32 -0.06
N VAL A 147 -14.61 -4.12 -0.66
CA VAL A 147 -13.45 -3.20 -0.64
C VAL A 147 -13.19 -2.65 0.77
N ARG A 148 -14.23 -2.44 1.58
CA ARG A 148 -14.09 -1.97 2.97
C ARG A 148 -13.20 -2.89 3.80
N THR A 149 -13.11 -4.18 3.49
CA THR A 149 -12.25 -5.14 4.20
C THR A 149 -10.81 -4.62 4.32
N GLN A 150 -10.31 -3.94 3.28
CA GLN A 150 -8.97 -3.35 3.33
C GLN A 150 -8.86 -2.25 4.39
N ILE A 151 -9.92 -1.48 4.61
CA ILE A 151 -9.92 -0.37 5.57
C ILE A 151 -10.21 -0.85 6.98
N ASP A 152 -11.09 -1.86 7.14
CA ASP A 152 -11.38 -2.49 8.44
C ASP A 152 -10.12 -3.11 9.10
N LEU A 153 -9.08 -3.40 8.32
CA LEU A 153 -7.82 -3.96 8.80
C LEU A 153 -6.77 -2.91 9.17
N VAL A 154 -7.02 -1.62 8.96
CA VAL A 154 -6.09 -0.56 9.34
C VAL A 154 -5.95 -0.50 10.86
N LEU A 155 -4.70 -0.50 11.34
CA LEU A 155 -4.41 -0.35 12.77
C LEU A 155 -4.80 1.05 13.29
N PRO A 156 -5.18 1.20 14.56
CA PRO A 156 -5.46 2.53 15.15
C PRO A 156 -4.29 3.53 15.03
N GLU A 157 -3.05 3.04 15.07
CA GLU A 157 -1.84 3.83 14.83
C GLU A 157 -1.47 3.96 13.35
N GLY A 158 -2.27 3.37 12.46
CA GLY A 158 -2.05 3.36 11.02
C GLY A 158 -2.84 4.44 10.28
N ALA A 159 -2.94 4.28 8.96
CA ALA A 159 -3.65 5.23 8.11
C ALA A 159 -4.42 4.56 6.97
N ALA A 160 -5.63 5.06 6.71
CA ALA A 160 -6.40 4.81 5.51
C ALA A 160 -6.09 5.90 4.47
N VAL A 161 -5.49 5.52 3.35
CA VAL A 161 -5.18 6.41 2.22
C VAL A 161 -6.28 6.28 1.18
N LEU A 162 -7.07 7.33 1.01
CA LEU A 162 -8.30 7.32 0.25
C LEU A 162 -8.29 8.36 -0.87
N ASN A 163 -8.78 7.98 -2.04
CA ASN A 163 -8.94 8.89 -3.19
C ASN A 163 -10.15 9.80 -2.97
N ALA A 164 -9.91 11.08 -2.73
CA ALA A 164 -10.97 12.07 -2.55
C ALA A 164 -11.66 12.46 -3.88
N ASP A 165 -11.06 12.17 -5.04
CA ASP A 165 -11.69 12.39 -6.35
C ASP A 165 -12.79 11.36 -6.65
N GLU A 166 -12.91 10.31 -5.83
CA GLU A 166 -13.91 9.22 -5.94
C GLU A 166 -14.87 9.26 -4.76
N GLU A 167 -16.07 9.78 -4.95
CA GLU A 167 -17.07 9.93 -3.88
C GLU A 167 -17.35 8.61 -3.14
N ALA A 168 -17.47 7.50 -3.88
CA ALA A 168 -17.68 6.18 -3.29
C ALA A 168 -16.53 5.74 -2.36
N VAL A 169 -15.29 6.17 -2.63
CA VAL A 169 -14.12 5.87 -1.79
C VAL A 169 -14.13 6.71 -0.52
N THR A 170 -14.57 7.99 -0.59
CA THR A 170 -14.62 8.85 0.59
C THR A 170 -15.55 8.33 1.67
N THR A 171 -16.58 7.57 1.31
CA THR A 171 -17.52 6.93 2.27
C THR A 171 -16.86 5.86 3.14
N LEU A 172 -15.66 5.41 2.80
CA LEU A 172 -14.90 4.43 3.60
C LEU A 172 -14.16 5.08 4.78
N ALA A 173 -14.04 6.39 4.81
CA ALA A 173 -13.28 7.13 5.83
C ALA A 173 -13.77 6.85 7.26
N GLU A 174 -15.09 6.77 7.45
CA GLU A 174 -15.72 6.50 8.74
C GLU A 174 -15.49 5.09 9.30
N LEU A 175 -14.96 4.18 8.45
CA LEU A 175 -14.71 2.78 8.81
C LEU A 175 -13.27 2.55 9.31
N SER A 176 -12.38 3.53 9.15
CA SER A 176 -10.99 3.39 9.56
C SER A 176 -10.82 3.60 11.07
N ASP A 177 -10.20 2.63 11.73
CA ASP A 177 -9.74 2.78 13.11
C ASP A 177 -8.53 3.75 13.20
N GLY A 178 -7.77 3.88 12.10
CA GLY A 178 -6.59 4.75 12.01
C GLY A 178 -6.89 6.12 11.39
N GLU A 179 -5.83 6.93 11.24
CA GLU A 179 -5.93 8.26 10.63
C GLU A 179 -6.38 8.14 9.15
N VAL A 180 -7.20 9.06 8.67
CA VAL A 180 -7.53 9.17 7.25
C VAL A 180 -6.58 10.15 6.58
N VAL A 181 -6.02 9.75 5.44
CA VAL A 181 -5.21 10.62 4.58
C VAL A 181 -5.84 10.65 3.20
N TYR A 182 -6.42 11.78 2.83
CA TYR A 182 -6.97 11.95 1.50
C TYR A 182 -5.89 12.34 0.48
N TYR A 183 -6.06 11.87 -0.75
CA TYR A 183 -5.34 12.45 -1.87
C TYR A 183 -6.31 12.86 -2.98
N ALA A 184 -6.00 13.96 -3.68
CA ALA A 184 -6.81 14.49 -4.76
C ALA A 184 -5.93 15.17 -5.82
N LYS A 185 -6.40 15.19 -7.08
CA LYS A 185 -5.67 15.85 -8.17
C LYS A 185 -5.62 17.36 -8.02
N ALA A 186 -6.59 17.94 -7.33
CA ALA A 186 -6.71 19.37 -7.17
C ALA A 186 -6.99 19.76 -5.71
N GLN A 187 -6.55 20.93 -5.32
CA GLN A 187 -6.72 21.49 -3.98
C GLN A 187 -8.19 21.72 -3.61
N ASP A 188 -9.02 22.11 -4.58
CA ASP A 188 -10.42 22.52 -4.40
C ASP A 188 -11.40 21.33 -4.30
N ASN A 189 -10.90 20.10 -4.16
CA ASN A 189 -11.75 18.93 -3.91
C ASN A 189 -12.51 19.10 -2.59
N ALA A 190 -13.84 18.99 -2.61
CA ALA A 190 -14.71 19.28 -1.47
C ALA A 190 -14.46 18.36 -0.26
N ALA A 191 -14.27 17.05 -0.49
CA ALA A 191 -14.01 16.09 0.59
C ALA A 191 -12.65 16.34 1.23
N LEU A 192 -11.61 16.60 0.42
CA LEU A 192 -10.28 16.96 0.90
C LEU A 192 -10.32 18.24 1.73
N MET A 193 -10.98 19.30 1.23
CA MET A 193 -11.06 20.58 1.94
C MET A 193 -11.80 20.49 3.28
N ALA A 194 -12.92 19.77 3.31
CA ALA A 194 -13.64 19.54 4.55
C ALA A 194 -12.78 18.78 5.58
N HIS A 195 -12.03 17.78 5.13
CA HIS A 195 -11.13 17.00 5.97
C HIS A 195 -9.97 17.84 6.52
N LEU A 196 -9.33 18.67 5.69
CA LEU A 196 -8.28 19.58 6.13
C LEU A 196 -8.79 20.61 7.14
N GLN A 197 -10.02 21.13 7.01
CA GLN A 197 -10.61 22.06 7.97
C GLN A 197 -10.78 21.44 9.37
N THR A 198 -10.88 20.12 9.48
CA THR A 198 -10.90 19.40 10.76
C THR A 198 -9.52 19.02 11.29
N GLY A 199 -8.44 19.47 10.64
CA GLY A 199 -7.06 19.16 11.03
C GLY A 199 -6.50 17.88 10.42
N GLY A 200 -7.23 17.26 9.48
CA GLY A 200 -6.83 16.03 8.80
C GLY A 200 -5.63 16.20 7.89
N ARG A 201 -5.18 15.10 7.30
CA ARG A 201 -4.02 15.05 6.38
C ARG A 201 -4.49 14.89 4.94
N GLY A 202 -3.77 15.55 4.01
CA GLY A 202 -4.05 15.44 2.59
C GLY A 202 -2.83 15.63 1.70
N VAL A 203 -2.90 15.03 0.50
CA VAL A 203 -1.89 15.15 -0.56
C VAL A 203 -2.58 15.57 -1.85
N PHE A 204 -2.16 16.68 -2.46
CA PHE A 204 -2.80 17.20 -3.66
C PHE A 204 -1.85 18.00 -4.53
N CYS A 205 -2.30 18.33 -5.74
CA CYS A 205 -1.60 19.26 -6.61
C CYS A 205 -2.11 20.69 -6.40
N LYS A 206 -1.17 21.62 -6.15
CA LYS A 206 -1.41 23.05 -6.01
C LYS A 206 -0.33 23.83 -6.75
N ASP A 207 -0.70 24.71 -7.66
CA ASP A 207 0.22 25.55 -8.43
C ASP A 207 1.38 24.76 -9.06
N GLY A 208 1.06 23.59 -9.62
CA GLY A 208 2.03 22.68 -10.22
C GLY A 208 2.93 21.92 -9.23
N HIS A 209 2.67 22.01 -7.93
CA HIS A 209 3.43 21.29 -6.91
C HIS A 209 2.60 20.17 -6.28
N VAL A 210 3.23 19.03 -6.00
CA VAL A 210 2.70 18.06 -5.05
C VAL A 210 2.86 18.65 -3.66
N THR A 211 1.75 18.80 -2.95
CA THR A 211 1.67 19.44 -1.64
C THR A 211 1.15 18.47 -0.61
N LEU A 212 1.84 18.41 0.52
CA LEU A 212 1.38 17.74 1.74
C LEU A 212 0.70 18.78 2.62
N ALA A 213 -0.46 18.45 3.19
CA ALA A 213 -1.14 19.34 4.12
C ALA A 213 -1.59 18.58 5.37
N ARG A 214 -1.51 19.25 6.53
CA ARG A 214 -2.14 18.84 7.78
C ARG A 214 -2.88 20.06 8.34
N GLY A 215 -4.21 20.01 8.30
CA GLY A 215 -5.02 21.20 8.60
C GLY A 215 -4.69 22.34 7.64
N ASP A 216 -4.32 23.47 8.18
CA ASP A 216 -3.90 24.68 7.47
C ASP A 216 -2.39 24.73 7.12
N GLN A 217 -1.61 23.78 7.63
CA GLN A 217 -0.17 23.71 7.37
C GLN A 217 0.10 22.97 6.07
N GLU A 218 0.66 23.68 5.10
CA GLU A 218 1.02 23.12 3.79
C GLU A 218 2.55 23.06 3.62
N THR A 219 3.02 21.97 2.99
CA THR A 219 4.42 21.79 2.60
C THR A 219 4.49 21.37 1.14
N GLN A 220 5.07 22.20 0.30
CA GLN A 220 5.35 21.87 -1.09
C GLN A 220 6.48 20.83 -1.14
N LEU A 221 6.20 19.65 -1.69
CA LEU A 221 7.16 18.55 -1.75
C LEU A 221 8.09 18.69 -2.96
N PHE A 222 7.52 18.85 -4.15
CA PHE A 222 8.25 19.09 -5.40
C PHE A 222 7.32 19.62 -6.51
N HIS A 223 7.93 20.26 -7.50
CA HIS A 223 7.23 20.76 -8.69
C HIS A 223 7.05 19.61 -9.71
N LEU A 224 5.86 19.51 -10.26
CA LEU A 224 5.53 18.63 -11.39
C LEU A 224 5.89 19.35 -12.69
N ASP A 225 7.16 19.31 -13.08
CA ASP A 225 7.56 19.84 -14.38
C ASP A 225 7.17 18.88 -15.51
N LEU A 226 7.16 19.42 -16.75
CA LEU A 226 6.74 18.65 -17.93
C LEU A 226 7.65 17.43 -18.19
N GLU A 227 8.92 17.52 -17.85
CA GLU A 227 9.88 16.43 -18.02
C GLU A 227 9.58 15.28 -17.06
N LEU A 228 9.34 15.59 -15.79
CA LEU A 228 8.94 14.61 -14.78
C LEU A 228 7.62 13.96 -15.15
N ILE A 229 6.60 14.76 -15.51
CA ILE A 229 5.29 14.25 -15.92
C ILE A 229 5.42 13.33 -17.14
N ALA A 230 6.13 13.75 -18.19
CA ALA A 230 6.30 12.95 -19.40
C ALA A 230 6.99 11.62 -19.12
N ARG A 231 7.98 11.62 -18.21
CA ARG A 231 8.68 10.40 -17.79
C ARG A 231 7.74 9.47 -17.01
N LEU A 232 7.02 9.99 -16.01
CA LEU A 232 6.09 9.19 -15.20
C LEU A 232 5.00 8.57 -16.06
N LEU A 233 4.41 9.33 -17.00
CA LEU A 233 3.40 8.84 -17.95
C LEU A 233 3.97 7.76 -18.88
N LYS A 234 5.23 7.92 -19.32
CA LYS A 234 5.91 6.88 -20.13
C LYS A 234 6.08 5.57 -19.37
N ASP A 235 6.30 5.65 -18.06
CA ASP A 235 6.42 4.50 -17.16
C ASP A 235 5.03 4.02 -16.64
N GLY A 236 3.92 4.51 -17.23
CA GLY A 236 2.55 4.12 -16.91
C GLY A 236 1.98 4.77 -15.63
N LEU A 237 2.71 5.70 -15.01
CA LEU A 237 2.28 6.35 -13.77
C LEU A 237 1.43 7.59 -14.03
N HIS A 238 0.20 7.58 -13.55
CA HIS A 238 -0.66 8.76 -13.54
C HIS A 238 -0.44 9.63 -12.31
N ILE A 239 -0.86 10.90 -12.38
CA ILE A 239 -0.76 11.84 -11.25
C ILE A 239 -1.47 11.28 -10.01
N SER A 240 -2.65 10.68 -10.16
CA SER A 240 -3.39 10.08 -9.05
C SER A 240 -2.58 9.00 -8.34
N THR A 241 -1.91 8.12 -9.09
CA THR A 241 -1.04 7.06 -8.55
C THR A 241 0.15 7.64 -7.80
N LEU A 242 0.74 8.70 -8.34
CA LEU A 242 1.83 9.44 -7.68
C LEU A 242 1.38 10.02 -6.33
N LEU A 243 0.21 10.68 -6.30
CA LEU A 243 -0.34 11.26 -5.07
C LEU A 243 -0.68 10.20 -4.03
N ALA A 244 -1.26 9.07 -4.46
CA ALA A 244 -1.52 7.92 -3.60
C ALA A 244 -0.23 7.35 -2.99
N ALA A 245 0.83 7.21 -3.80
CA ALA A 245 2.13 6.72 -3.32
C ALA A 245 2.79 7.69 -2.34
N VAL A 246 2.69 9.01 -2.59
CA VAL A 246 3.16 10.04 -1.66
C VAL A 246 2.39 9.97 -0.35
N ALA A 247 1.06 9.83 -0.40
CA ALA A 247 0.22 9.72 0.78
C ALA A 247 0.54 8.47 1.60
N ALA A 248 0.69 7.31 0.93
CA ALA A 248 1.09 6.06 1.59
C ALA A 248 2.48 6.16 2.22
N ALA A 249 3.47 6.68 1.49
CA ALA A 249 4.83 6.86 2.01
C ALA A 249 4.89 7.83 3.19
N TRP A 250 4.12 8.92 3.14
CA TRP A 250 4.02 9.87 4.24
C TRP A 250 3.32 9.25 5.47
N SER A 251 2.36 8.37 5.26
CA SER A 251 1.71 7.60 6.32
C SER A 251 2.62 6.54 6.97
N LEU A 252 3.70 6.17 6.29
CA LEU A 252 4.76 5.29 6.78
C LEU A 252 5.94 6.04 7.41
N ASP A 253 5.77 7.33 7.69
CA ASP A 253 6.79 8.23 8.24
C ASP A 253 8.07 8.31 7.37
N ILE A 254 7.97 8.06 6.07
CA ILE A 254 9.08 8.25 5.14
C ILE A 254 9.30 9.75 4.97
N ALA A 255 10.54 10.20 5.21
CA ALA A 255 10.87 11.62 5.16
C ALA A 255 10.54 12.24 3.78
N PRO A 256 9.94 13.46 3.73
CA PRO A 256 9.56 14.11 2.47
C PRO A 256 10.69 14.25 1.45
N LEU A 257 11.92 14.50 1.92
CA LEU A 257 13.11 14.54 1.05
C LEU A 257 13.40 13.20 0.39
N LEU A 258 13.19 12.08 1.09
CA LEU A 258 13.40 10.75 0.57
C LEU A 258 12.31 10.38 -0.44
N ILE A 259 11.04 10.73 -0.15
CA ILE A 259 9.93 10.56 -1.09
C ILE A 259 10.25 11.29 -2.40
N ARG A 260 10.64 12.57 -2.32
CA ARG A 260 11.04 13.38 -3.49
C ARG A 260 12.19 12.73 -4.28
N ALA A 261 13.23 12.27 -3.61
CA ALA A 261 14.39 11.64 -4.25
C ALA A 261 13.98 10.31 -4.92
N GLY A 262 13.16 9.50 -4.24
CA GLY A 262 12.68 8.23 -4.74
C GLY A 262 11.83 8.36 -6.01
N LEU A 263 10.94 9.34 -6.05
CA LEU A 263 10.09 9.62 -7.21
C LEU A 263 10.91 10.10 -8.43
N LYS A 264 11.96 10.89 -8.20
CA LYS A 264 12.86 11.32 -9.28
C LYS A 264 13.65 10.16 -9.90
N ASN A 265 13.93 9.13 -9.15
CA ASN A 265 14.76 8.00 -9.58
C ASN A 265 13.97 6.74 -9.91
N PHE A 266 12.65 6.74 -9.70
CA PHE A 266 11.80 5.59 -10.04
C PHE A 266 11.89 5.26 -11.53
N GLY A 267 11.97 3.98 -11.87
CA GLY A 267 12.10 3.50 -13.25
C GLY A 267 13.50 3.59 -13.87
N GLN A 268 14.43 4.37 -13.31
CA GLN A 268 15.80 4.46 -13.87
C GLN A 268 16.63 3.20 -13.62
N GLN A 269 16.40 2.48 -12.53
CA GLN A 269 17.12 1.23 -12.23
C GLN A 269 16.72 0.07 -13.14
N ASN A 270 15.46 0.01 -13.56
CA ASN A 270 15.03 -1.01 -14.52
C ASN A 270 15.75 -0.89 -15.87
N GLN A 271 16.19 0.31 -16.25
CA GLN A 271 16.99 0.52 -17.47
C GLN A 271 18.45 0.10 -17.31
N HIS A 272 19.03 0.17 -16.10
CA HIS A 272 20.40 -0.31 -15.85
C HIS A 272 20.45 -1.83 -15.80
N VAL A 273 19.53 -2.49 -15.10
CA VAL A 273 19.45 -3.95 -15.05
C VAL A 273 19.17 -4.55 -16.44
N ALA A 274 18.30 -3.95 -17.23
CA ALA A 274 18.03 -4.38 -18.61
C ALA A 274 19.26 -4.21 -19.53
N LYS A 275 20.04 -3.15 -19.36
CA LYS A 275 21.30 -2.92 -20.10
C LYS A 275 22.39 -3.89 -19.68
N ASP A 276 22.50 -4.23 -18.41
CA ASP A 276 23.50 -5.17 -17.91
C ASP A 276 23.17 -6.61 -18.33
N VAL A 277 21.90 -7.00 -18.30
CA VAL A 277 21.45 -8.31 -18.84
C VAL A 277 21.66 -8.40 -20.36
N ALA A 278 21.40 -7.32 -21.11
CA ALA A 278 21.67 -7.30 -22.55
C ALA A 278 23.19 -7.35 -22.88
N ARG A 279 24.05 -6.81 -22.01
CA ARG A 279 25.52 -6.90 -22.15
C ARG A 279 26.08 -8.27 -21.76
N MET A 280 25.39 -9.04 -20.91
CA MET A 280 25.83 -10.38 -20.52
C MET A 280 25.38 -11.47 -21.52
N ASN A 281 24.43 -11.16 -22.41
CA ASN A 281 23.89 -12.09 -23.42
C ASN A 281 24.32 -11.76 -24.86
N GLY A 282 25.23 -10.82 -25.06
CA GLY A 282 25.87 -10.49 -26.35
C GLY A 282 27.38 -10.70 -26.29
#